data_cd8c55aba73f31d0cdcc5121b41f1929
#
_entry.id   cd8c55aba73f31d0cdcc5121b41f1929
#
_cell.length_a   1.000
_cell.length_b   1.000
_cell.length_c   1.000
_cell.angle_alpha   90.00
_cell.angle_beta   90.00
_cell.angle_gamma   90.00
#
_symmetry.space_group_name_H-M   'P 1'
#
loop_
_entity.id
_entity.type
_entity.pdbx_description
1 polymer ?
#
loop_
_entity_poly.entity_id
_entity_poly.type
_entity_poly.pdbx_seq_one_letter_code
_entity_poly.pdbx_strand_id
1 'polypeptide(L)'
;MEKYTDSAAPSQDSADFENAALLTTNYTKQEVQRRRNYVYMTLFNLFMFTLSMLSLICAVMSLKDSSGSSAAKLMDQFGIFSPAMHQVEYSRVKFELANPLNSSKYVGISDEVENAWMDVAYLPDQMISATDFPKLNKPSNALRVTDPRTGETGYRVGLEVFHQLHCLNLLRMSTYPAYYTKLWWSDTNDKPENVRAHLDHCIEILRLNLMCLSDVNVFTFHPKQGKEGYWPDYESEHVCRNFDHVKEWAKKNAMPDVDV
;
A
#
# COMPACT_ATOMS: atom_id res chain seq x y z
N MET A 1 -110.80 -22.08 -10.66
CA MET A 1 -110.37 -21.47 -9.40
C MET A 1 -108.92 -21.30 -9.50
N GLU A 2 -108.50 -20.16 -10.08
CA GLU A 2 -107.12 -19.77 -10.29
C GLU A 2 -106.65 -18.90 -9.10
N LYS A 3 -105.60 -19.34 -8.44
CA LYS A 3 -104.94 -18.55 -7.40
C LYS A 3 -103.84 -17.68 -8.04
N TYR A 4 -104.16 -16.42 -8.14
CA TYR A 4 -103.17 -15.40 -8.47
C TYR A 4 -102.19 -15.23 -7.27
N THR A 5 -100.94 -15.50 -7.45
CA THR A 5 -99.88 -15.14 -6.50
C THR A 5 -99.28 -13.82 -6.92
N ASP A 6 -99.63 -12.81 -6.17
CA ASP A 6 -99.09 -11.46 -6.31
C ASP A 6 -97.59 -11.46 -5.79
N SER A 7 -96.66 -11.36 -6.69
CA SER A 7 -95.29 -11.16 -6.32
C SER A 7 -94.99 -9.63 -6.32
N ALA A 8 -95.02 -9.04 -5.14
CA ALA A 8 -94.68 -7.65 -4.97
C ALA A 8 -93.20 -7.42 -5.39
N ALA A 9 -92.99 -6.60 -6.38
CA ALA A 9 -91.69 -6.13 -6.72
C ALA A 9 -91.14 -5.27 -5.58
N PRO A 10 -89.84 -5.38 -5.23
CA PRO A 10 -89.26 -4.56 -4.17
C PRO A 10 -89.38 -3.05 -4.49
N SER A 11 -89.74 -2.27 -3.49
CA SER A 11 -89.86 -0.81 -3.64
C SER A 11 -88.56 -0.17 -4.10
N GLN A 12 -88.65 0.83 -4.93
CA GLN A 12 -87.48 1.53 -5.53
C GLN A 12 -86.51 2.07 -4.44
N ASP A 13 -87.00 2.48 -3.30
CA ASP A 13 -86.27 2.91 -2.14
C ASP A 13 -85.35 1.83 -1.51
N SER A 14 -85.76 0.54 -1.53
CA SER A 14 -84.89 -0.55 -1.01
C SER A 14 -83.71 -0.87 -1.95
N ALA A 15 -83.95 -0.76 -3.27
CA ALA A 15 -82.88 -0.98 -4.26
C ALA A 15 -81.86 0.15 -4.25
N ASP A 16 -82.23 1.40 -3.99
CA ASP A 16 -81.36 2.52 -3.89
C ASP A 16 -80.51 2.48 -2.60
N PHE A 17 -81.10 1.99 -1.50
CA PHE A 17 -80.31 1.80 -0.25
C PHE A 17 -79.32 0.66 -0.35
N GLU A 18 -79.65 -0.43 -1.03
CA GLU A 18 -78.71 -1.55 -1.27
C GLU A 18 -77.56 -1.16 -2.20
N ASN A 19 -77.85 -0.40 -3.27
CA ASN A 19 -76.84 0.14 -4.15
C ASN A 19 -75.88 1.15 -3.46
N ALA A 20 -76.39 2.02 -2.60
CA ALA A 20 -75.60 2.95 -1.82
C ALA A 20 -74.70 2.22 -0.82
N ALA A 21 -75.16 1.17 -0.18
CA ALA A 21 -74.39 0.32 0.73
C ALA A 21 -73.26 -0.44 -0.01
N LEU A 22 -73.54 -0.95 -1.21
CA LEU A 22 -72.56 -1.62 -2.08
C LEU A 22 -71.47 -0.64 -2.58
N LEU A 23 -71.87 0.58 -2.94
CA LEU A 23 -70.93 1.60 -3.36
C LEU A 23 -70.00 2.04 -2.23
N THR A 24 -70.49 2.26 -1.00
CA THR A 24 -69.71 2.58 0.18
C THR A 24 -68.76 1.44 0.56
N THR A 25 -69.22 0.19 0.49
CA THR A 25 -68.41 -1.00 0.79
C THR A 25 -67.28 -1.18 -0.24
N ASN A 26 -67.53 -0.92 -1.50
CA ASN A 26 -66.51 -0.99 -2.56
C ASN A 26 -65.50 0.15 -2.43
N TYR A 27 -65.94 1.35 -2.09
CA TYR A 27 -65.06 2.48 -1.86
C TYR A 27 -64.10 2.24 -0.70
N THR A 28 -64.59 1.76 0.43
CA THR A 28 -63.74 1.43 1.61
C THR A 28 -62.76 0.30 1.30
N LYS A 29 -63.15 -0.74 0.55
CA LYS A 29 -62.24 -1.81 0.11
C LYS A 29 -61.16 -1.28 -0.80
N GLN A 30 -61.46 -0.40 -1.74
CA GLN A 30 -60.48 0.21 -2.62
C GLN A 30 -59.47 1.10 -1.83
N GLU A 31 -59.95 1.85 -0.83
CA GLU A 31 -59.10 2.68 -0.04
C GLU A 31 -58.14 1.88 0.85
N VAL A 32 -58.62 0.79 1.46
CA VAL A 32 -57.79 -0.15 2.22
C VAL A 32 -56.74 -0.82 1.32
N GLN A 33 -57.12 -1.23 0.12
CA GLN A 33 -56.21 -1.82 -0.84
C GLN A 33 -55.17 -0.82 -1.28
N ARG A 34 -55.55 0.44 -1.54
CA ARG A 34 -54.62 1.53 -1.91
C ARG A 34 -53.63 1.82 -0.81
N ARG A 35 -54.07 1.93 0.46
CA ARG A 35 -53.16 2.10 1.63
C ARG A 35 -52.20 0.93 1.77
N ARG A 36 -52.67 -0.31 1.59
CA ARG A 36 -51.82 -1.50 1.63
C ARG A 36 -50.73 -1.47 0.54
N ASN A 37 -51.09 -1.08 -0.66
CA ASN A 37 -50.14 -0.96 -1.77
C ASN A 37 -49.11 0.15 -1.49
N TYR A 38 -49.49 1.29 -0.92
CA TYR A 38 -48.55 2.32 -0.51
C TYR A 38 -47.59 1.83 0.56
N VAL A 39 -48.04 1.09 1.55
CA VAL A 39 -47.19 0.49 2.58
C VAL A 39 -46.18 -0.48 1.95
N TYR A 40 -46.63 -1.37 1.06
CA TYR A 40 -45.71 -2.28 0.36
C TYR A 40 -44.69 -1.54 -0.50
N MET A 41 -45.08 -0.51 -1.25
CA MET A 41 -44.14 0.30 -2.03
C MET A 41 -43.16 1.04 -1.14
N THR A 42 -43.60 1.57 -0.01
CA THR A 42 -42.70 2.24 0.94
C THR A 42 -41.69 1.26 1.55
N LEU A 43 -42.14 0.09 1.96
CA LEU A 43 -41.26 -0.96 2.49
C LEU A 43 -40.28 -1.47 1.42
N PHE A 44 -40.71 -1.62 0.20
CA PHE A 44 -39.85 -2.01 -0.92
C PHE A 44 -38.79 -0.94 -1.20
N ASN A 45 -39.20 0.34 -1.24
CA ASN A 45 -38.23 1.44 -1.44
C ASN A 45 -37.21 1.53 -0.28
N LEU A 46 -37.67 1.34 0.97
CA LEU A 46 -36.77 1.31 2.13
C LEU A 46 -35.81 0.13 2.04
N PHE A 47 -36.27 -1.05 1.64
CA PHE A 47 -35.42 -2.21 1.41
C PHE A 47 -34.37 -1.95 0.33
N MET A 48 -34.77 -1.39 -0.81
CA MET A 48 -33.83 -1.03 -1.90
C MET A 48 -32.82 0.02 -1.46
N PHE A 49 -33.26 1.00 -0.66
CA PHE A 49 -32.37 2.02 -0.11
C PHE A 49 -31.31 1.42 0.85
N THR A 50 -31.74 0.53 1.76
CA THR A 50 -30.81 -0.14 2.67
C THR A 50 -29.83 -1.02 1.93
N LEU A 51 -30.27 -1.74 0.89
CA LEU A 51 -29.40 -2.56 0.04
C LEU A 51 -28.36 -1.69 -0.72
N SER A 52 -28.80 -0.54 -1.23
CA SER A 52 -27.92 0.42 -1.92
C SER A 52 -26.88 1.01 -0.97
N MET A 53 -27.27 1.37 0.26
CA MET A 53 -26.34 1.85 1.29
C MET A 53 -25.31 0.79 1.70
N LEU A 54 -25.73 -0.45 1.89
CA LEU A 54 -24.84 -1.58 2.17
C LEU A 54 -23.83 -1.79 1.03
N SER A 55 -24.31 -1.76 -0.21
CA SER A 55 -23.45 -1.87 -1.40
C SER A 55 -22.43 -0.74 -1.48
N LEU A 56 -22.84 0.50 -1.17
CA LEU A 56 -21.94 1.66 -1.13
C LEU A 56 -20.87 1.51 -0.03
N ILE A 57 -21.27 1.08 1.17
CA ILE A 57 -20.35 0.82 2.28
C ILE A 57 -19.32 -0.25 1.89
N CYS A 58 -19.78 -1.37 1.32
CA CYS A 58 -18.91 -2.42 0.83
C CYS A 58 -17.94 -1.92 -0.25
N ALA A 59 -18.40 -1.09 -1.19
CA ALA A 59 -17.57 -0.50 -2.23
C ALA A 59 -16.50 0.44 -1.63
N VAL A 60 -16.88 1.30 -0.68
CA VAL A 60 -15.94 2.20 0.00
C VAL A 60 -14.91 1.42 0.83
N MET A 61 -15.32 0.37 1.53
CA MET A 61 -14.41 -0.50 2.28
C MET A 61 -13.43 -1.22 1.33
N SER A 62 -13.92 -1.74 0.21
CA SER A 62 -13.07 -2.39 -0.82
C SER A 62 -12.08 -1.42 -1.46
N LEU A 63 -12.45 -0.15 -1.66
CA LEU A 63 -11.54 0.88 -2.17
C LEU A 63 -10.45 1.25 -1.13
N LYS A 64 -10.79 1.25 0.16
CA LYS A 64 -9.85 1.54 1.24
C LYS A 64 -8.85 0.41 1.45
N ASP A 65 -9.26 -0.85 1.31
CA ASP A 65 -8.38 -2.03 1.32
C ASP A 65 -7.49 -2.14 0.07
N SER A 66 -7.85 -1.46 -1.01
CA SER A 66 -7.17 -1.59 -2.31
C SER A 66 -5.81 -0.90 -2.36
N SER A 67 -5.52 0.10 -1.52
CA SER A 67 -4.26 0.87 -1.62
C SER A 67 -3.03 0.12 -1.11
N GLY A 68 -3.13 -0.62 0.01
CA GLY A 68 -2.06 -1.53 0.46
C GLY A 68 -2.04 -2.87 -0.28
N SER A 69 -3.16 -3.24 -0.88
CA SER A 69 -3.40 -4.51 -1.56
C SER A 69 -2.77 -4.62 -2.97
N SER A 70 -2.48 -3.50 -3.65
CA SER A 70 -1.99 -3.55 -5.03
C SER A 70 -0.56 -4.03 -5.15
N ALA A 71 0.34 -3.55 -4.29
CA ALA A 71 1.74 -4.00 -4.29
C ALA A 71 1.85 -5.46 -3.83
N ALA A 72 1.12 -5.84 -2.78
CA ALA A 72 1.11 -7.21 -2.28
C ALA A 72 0.53 -8.18 -3.32
N LYS A 73 -0.57 -7.83 -3.98
CA LYS A 73 -1.16 -8.64 -5.06
C LYS A 73 -0.22 -8.79 -6.26
N LEU A 74 0.46 -7.71 -6.64
CA LEU A 74 1.43 -7.76 -7.75
C LEU A 74 2.58 -8.70 -7.41
N MET A 75 3.15 -8.61 -6.22
CA MET A 75 4.26 -9.47 -5.79
C MET A 75 3.81 -10.93 -5.67
N ASP A 76 2.61 -11.18 -5.15
CA ASP A 76 2.03 -12.53 -5.04
C ASP A 76 1.79 -13.14 -6.41
N GLN A 77 1.34 -12.36 -7.39
CA GLN A 77 1.18 -12.80 -8.78
C GLN A 77 2.47 -13.34 -9.39
N PHE A 78 3.63 -12.81 -8.99
CA PHE A 78 4.94 -13.26 -9.43
C PHE A 78 5.61 -14.21 -8.42
N GLY A 79 4.91 -14.63 -7.37
CA GLY A 79 5.43 -15.53 -6.35
C GLY A 79 6.59 -14.95 -5.53
N ILE A 80 6.65 -13.63 -5.38
CA ILE A 80 7.70 -12.94 -4.63
C ILE A 80 7.20 -12.61 -3.24
N PHE A 81 7.90 -13.09 -2.22
CA PHE A 81 7.60 -12.86 -0.82
C PHE A 81 8.55 -11.84 -0.20
N SER A 82 7.99 -10.95 0.63
CA SER A 82 8.75 -10.12 1.56
C SER A 82 7.98 -9.93 2.87
N PRO A 83 8.61 -10.06 4.03
CA PRO A 83 7.94 -9.85 5.32
C PRO A 83 7.50 -8.39 5.51
N ALA A 84 8.13 -7.44 4.81
CA ALA A 84 7.81 -6.01 4.85
C ALA A 84 6.76 -5.59 3.81
N MET A 85 6.21 -6.51 3.01
CA MET A 85 5.34 -6.17 1.88
C MET A 85 4.08 -5.39 2.31
N HIS A 86 3.55 -5.68 3.49
CA HIS A 86 2.38 -5.02 4.04
C HIS A 86 2.62 -3.54 4.45
N GLN A 87 3.89 -3.11 4.48
CA GLN A 87 4.26 -1.72 4.73
C GLN A 87 4.36 -0.89 3.43
N VAL A 88 4.26 -1.54 2.27
CA VAL A 88 4.42 -0.85 0.98
C VAL A 88 3.16 -0.08 0.65
N GLU A 89 3.28 1.24 0.72
CA GLU A 89 2.31 2.21 0.24
C GLU A 89 2.96 3.07 -0.83
N TYR A 90 2.19 3.50 -1.82
CA TYR A 90 2.67 4.39 -2.87
C TYR A 90 2.19 5.81 -2.65
N SER A 91 3.10 6.76 -2.81
CA SER A 91 2.78 8.18 -2.76
C SER A 91 3.46 8.93 -3.90
N ARG A 92 2.88 10.06 -4.28
CA ARG A 92 3.49 11.01 -5.20
C ARG A 92 4.51 11.84 -4.42
N VAL A 93 5.74 11.87 -4.87
CA VAL A 93 6.85 12.59 -4.26
C VAL A 93 7.52 13.45 -5.34
N LYS A 94 7.63 14.74 -5.11
CA LYS A 94 8.49 15.61 -5.91
C LYS A 94 9.92 15.49 -5.40
N PHE A 95 10.86 15.18 -6.29
CA PHE A 95 12.27 15.22 -5.92
C PHE A 95 12.72 16.67 -5.78
N GLU A 96 13.37 16.97 -4.68
CA GLU A 96 13.91 18.30 -4.39
C GLU A 96 15.39 18.18 -4.12
N LEU A 97 16.18 18.75 -5.04
CA LEU A 97 17.61 18.83 -4.81
C LEU A 97 17.94 20.01 -3.90
N ALA A 98 18.73 19.75 -2.85
CA ALA A 98 19.21 20.80 -1.97
C ALA A 98 19.97 21.88 -2.77
N ASN A 99 19.69 23.15 -2.50
CA ASN A 99 20.34 24.27 -3.16
C ASN A 99 20.84 25.31 -2.13
N PRO A 100 22.14 25.40 -1.90
CA PRO A 100 23.23 24.67 -2.58
C PRO A 100 23.22 23.17 -2.22
N LEU A 101 23.75 22.32 -3.10
CA LEU A 101 23.74 20.86 -2.93
C LEU A 101 24.40 20.39 -1.62
N ASN A 102 25.44 21.07 -1.16
CA ASN A 102 26.14 20.78 0.10
C ASN A 102 25.31 21.11 1.36
N SER A 103 24.11 21.68 1.23
CA SER A 103 23.17 21.81 2.36
C SER A 103 22.39 20.51 2.62
N SER A 104 22.47 19.52 1.74
CA SER A 104 21.90 18.21 1.99
C SER A 104 22.65 17.48 3.10
N LYS A 105 21.93 16.90 4.04
CA LYS A 105 22.49 16.07 5.12
C LYS A 105 23.17 14.78 4.64
N TYR A 106 23.10 14.48 3.35
CA TYR A 106 23.71 13.30 2.73
C TYR A 106 24.94 13.62 1.88
N VAL A 107 25.34 14.88 1.77
CA VAL A 107 26.43 15.33 0.90
C VAL A 107 27.62 15.82 1.74
N GLY A 108 28.82 15.36 1.39
CA GLY A 108 30.06 15.77 2.06
C GLY A 108 30.55 14.75 3.08
N ILE A 109 31.35 15.24 4.05
CA ILE A 109 32.03 14.48 5.10
C ILE A 109 31.90 15.27 6.41
N SER A 110 31.00 14.86 7.30
CA SER A 110 30.90 15.38 8.67
C SER A 110 30.19 14.34 9.53
N ASP A 111 30.23 14.49 10.84
CA ASP A 111 29.50 13.60 11.76
C ASP A 111 28.00 13.61 11.49
N GLU A 112 27.42 14.74 11.10
CA GLU A 112 26.01 14.83 10.73
C GLU A 112 25.71 14.02 9.46
N VAL A 113 26.60 14.09 8.48
CA VAL A 113 26.48 13.31 7.23
C VAL A 113 26.59 11.81 7.53
N GLU A 114 27.58 11.42 8.35
CA GLU A 114 27.75 10.02 8.76
C GLU A 114 26.51 9.50 9.50
N ASN A 115 26.00 10.25 10.47
CA ASN A 115 24.80 9.88 11.22
C ASN A 115 23.56 9.77 10.30
N ALA A 116 23.42 10.65 9.31
CA ALA A 116 22.34 10.58 8.35
C ALA A 116 22.40 9.30 7.48
N TRP A 117 23.61 8.92 7.04
CA TRP A 117 23.80 7.67 6.29
C TRP A 117 23.61 6.43 7.16
N MET A 118 24.07 6.46 8.42
CA MET A 118 23.84 5.37 9.37
C MET A 118 22.35 5.11 9.58
N ASP A 119 21.52 6.15 9.68
CA ASP A 119 20.08 6.03 9.90
C ASP A 119 19.32 5.40 8.71
N VAL A 120 19.86 5.45 7.50
CA VAL A 120 19.17 4.95 6.31
C VAL A 120 19.83 3.74 5.65
N ALA A 121 21.12 3.50 5.87
CA ALA A 121 21.88 2.47 5.17
C ALA A 121 22.29 1.27 6.05
N TYR A 122 22.30 1.46 7.38
CA TYR A 122 22.83 0.43 8.32
C TYR A 122 21.77 -0.02 9.32
N LEU A 123 20.63 -0.47 8.81
CA LEU A 123 19.61 -1.06 9.66
C LEU A 123 19.96 -2.54 9.93
N PRO A 124 19.72 -3.01 11.16
CA PRO A 124 19.91 -4.42 11.49
C PRO A 124 19.04 -5.32 10.64
N ASP A 125 19.53 -6.52 10.37
CA ASP A 125 18.78 -7.57 9.68
C ASP A 125 17.57 -8.01 10.50
N GLN A 126 16.64 -8.69 9.85
CA GLN A 126 15.44 -9.24 10.45
C GLN A 126 15.50 -10.78 10.46
N MET A 127 14.58 -11.40 11.19
CA MET A 127 14.35 -12.84 11.15
C MET A 127 12.99 -13.13 10.52
N ILE A 128 12.94 -14.13 9.65
CA ILE A 128 11.69 -14.73 9.20
C ILE A 128 11.52 -16.11 9.76
N SER A 129 10.28 -16.52 9.92
CA SER A 129 9.94 -17.84 10.46
C SER A 129 10.40 -18.97 9.55
N ALA A 130 10.61 -20.15 10.12
CA ALA A 130 10.89 -21.36 9.34
C ALA A 130 9.72 -21.74 8.40
N THR A 131 8.50 -21.30 8.70
CA THR A 131 7.31 -21.52 7.87
C THR A 131 7.22 -20.56 6.68
N ASP A 132 7.79 -19.36 6.79
CA ASP A 132 7.81 -18.39 5.69
C ASP A 132 9.04 -18.53 4.79
N PHE A 133 10.13 -19.08 5.30
CA PHE A 133 11.37 -19.22 4.54
C PHE A 133 11.20 -19.94 3.18
N PRO A 134 10.40 -21.01 3.03
CA PRO A 134 10.19 -21.66 1.75
C PRO A 134 9.61 -20.72 0.67
N LYS A 135 8.89 -19.67 1.06
CA LYS A 135 8.33 -18.67 0.13
C LYS A 135 9.41 -17.85 -0.58
N LEU A 136 10.62 -17.81 -0.04
CA LEU A 136 11.77 -17.14 -0.68
C LEU A 136 12.42 -17.96 -1.79
N ASN A 137 12.06 -19.23 -1.93
CA ASN A 137 12.67 -20.16 -2.88
C ASN A 137 14.21 -20.15 -2.82
N LYS A 138 14.77 -20.13 -1.60
CA LYS A 138 16.22 -20.14 -1.35
C LYS A 138 16.67 -21.49 -0.78
N PRO A 139 17.97 -21.83 -0.95
CA PRO A 139 18.53 -23.06 -0.39
C PRO A 139 18.34 -23.13 1.13
N SER A 140 18.06 -24.34 1.64
CA SER A 140 17.75 -24.57 3.06
C SER A 140 18.96 -24.40 4.01
N ASN A 141 20.17 -24.26 3.47
CA ASN A 141 21.40 -23.99 4.21
C ASN A 141 21.64 -22.49 4.49
N ALA A 142 20.61 -21.64 4.29
CA ALA A 142 20.67 -20.24 4.69
C ALA A 142 20.88 -20.08 6.20
N LEU A 143 21.43 -18.96 6.62
CA LEU A 143 21.80 -18.69 8.01
C LEU A 143 20.58 -18.75 8.95
N ARG A 144 20.61 -19.73 9.86
CA ARG A 144 19.61 -19.86 10.93
C ARG A 144 20.05 -19.07 12.14
N VAL A 145 19.09 -18.40 12.76
CA VAL A 145 19.29 -17.59 13.96
C VAL A 145 18.17 -17.86 14.96
N THR A 146 18.46 -17.62 16.23
CA THR A 146 17.44 -17.66 17.30
C THR A 146 17.31 -16.27 17.88
N ASP A 147 16.09 -15.74 17.93
CA ASP A 147 15.84 -14.46 18.61
C ASP A 147 15.99 -14.65 20.13
N PRO A 148 16.98 -14.02 20.78
CA PRO A 148 17.22 -14.18 22.21
C PRO A 148 16.09 -13.62 23.07
N ARG A 149 15.23 -12.77 22.53
CA ARG A 149 14.08 -12.18 23.24
C ARG A 149 12.90 -13.13 23.33
N THR A 150 12.69 -13.96 22.30
CA THR A 150 11.53 -14.86 22.19
C THR A 150 11.89 -16.32 22.28
N GLY A 151 13.14 -16.70 22.01
CA GLY A 151 13.61 -18.09 21.86
C GLY A 151 13.16 -18.70 20.51
N GLU A 152 12.49 -17.98 19.64
CA GLU A 152 12.07 -18.47 18.33
C GLU A 152 13.28 -18.59 17.39
N THR A 153 13.28 -19.66 16.59
CA THR A 153 14.31 -19.92 15.59
C THR A 153 13.76 -19.69 14.20
N GLY A 154 14.53 -18.97 13.39
CA GLY A 154 14.17 -18.65 12.02
C GLY A 154 15.39 -18.50 11.13
N TYR A 155 15.28 -17.70 10.09
CA TYR A 155 16.35 -17.41 9.15
C TYR A 155 16.62 -15.91 9.11
N ARG A 156 17.91 -15.53 9.13
CA ARG A 156 18.34 -14.14 9.00
C ARG A 156 18.09 -13.65 7.57
N VAL A 157 17.51 -12.47 7.44
CA VAL A 157 17.21 -11.83 6.15
C VAL A 157 17.48 -10.31 6.24
N GLY A 158 18.00 -9.76 5.16
CA GLY A 158 18.09 -8.31 4.97
C GLY A 158 17.08 -7.82 3.93
N LEU A 159 16.66 -6.57 4.04
CA LEU A 159 15.86 -5.92 3.00
C LEU A 159 16.77 -5.26 1.97
N GLU A 160 16.54 -5.53 0.70
CA GLU A 160 17.34 -5.05 -0.43
C GLU A 160 17.57 -3.52 -0.43
N VAL A 161 16.59 -2.73 -0.04
CA VAL A 161 16.72 -1.26 -0.03
C VAL A 161 17.84 -0.78 0.88
N PHE A 162 18.06 -1.44 2.03
CA PHE A 162 19.14 -1.04 2.95
C PHE A 162 20.51 -1.51 2.45
N HIS A 163 20.57 -2.69 1.81
CA HIS A 163 21.77 -3.13 1.11
C HIS A 163 22.16 -2.18 -0.03
N GLN A 164 21.20 -1.71 -0.81
CA GLN A 164 21.44 -0.73 -1.89
C GLN A 164 21.92 0.62 -1.35
N LEU A 165 21.31 1.11 -0.27
CA LEU A 165 21.76 2.35 0.39
C LEU A 165 23.14 2.19 1.03
N HIS A 166 23.45 1.01 1.60
CA HIS A 166 24.78 0.66 2.06
C HIS A 166 25.79 0.70 0.91
N CYS A 167 25.51 0.05 -0.21
CA CYS A 167 26.34 0.08 -1.41
C CYS A 167 26.56 1.51 -1.92
N LEU A 168 25.51 2.33 -1.96
CA LEU A 168 25.61 3.73 -2.37
C LEU A 168 26.50 4.53 -1.41
N ASN A 169 26.37 4.31 -0.09
CA ASN A 169 27.23 4.96 0.89
C ASN A 169 28.70 4.54 0.76
N LEU A 170 28.98 3.26 0.49
CA LEU A 170 30.35 2.79 0.21
C LEU A 170 30.95 3.49 -0.99
N LEU A 171 30.20 3.63 -2.08
CA LEU A 171 30.65 4.37 -3.26
C LEU A 171 30.89 5.84 -2.95
N ARG A 172 29.99 6.50 -2.17
CA ARG A 172 30.23 7.86 -1.67
C ARG A 172 31.55 7.95 -0.90
N MET A 173 31.76 7.08 0.08
CA MET A 173 32.95 7.08 0.92
C MET A 173 34.21 6.87 0.09
N SER A 174 34.18 6.02 -0.94
CA SER A 174 35.30 5.77 -1.84
C SER A 174 35.75 7.01 -2.64
N THR A 175 34.89 8.03 -2.77
CA THR A 175 35.23 9.31 -3.41
C THR A 175 35.97 10.27 -2.49
N TYR A 176 36.09 9.94 -1.21
CA TYR A 176 36.83 10.74 -0.19
C TYR A 176 37.97 9.92 0.44
N PRO A 177 38.91 9.38 -0.32
CA PRO A 177 39.89 8.42 0.18
C PRO A 177 40.84 9.01 1.24
N ALA A 178 41.06 10.33 1.26
CA ALA A 178 41.86 10.99 2.28
C ALA A 178 41.19 11.00 3.66
N TYR A 179 39.87 11.00 3.71
CA TYR A 179 39.09 11.00 4.95
C TYR A 179 38.86 9.58 5.49
N TYR A 180 38.46 8.67 4.61
CA TYR A 180 38.06 7.32 5.00
C TYR A 180 39.16 6.26 5.05
N THR A 181 40.43 6.64 4.85
CA THR A 181 41.57 5.70 4.85
C THR A 181 41.74 4.90 6.14
N LYS A 182 41.23 5.37 7.26
CA LYS A 182 41.37 4.71 8.57
C LYS A 182 40.09 4.06 9.09
N LEU A 183 38.91 4.42 8.59
CA LEU A 183 37.62 4.00 9.17
C LEU A 183 37.07 2.71 8.56
N TRP A 184 37.26 2.52 7.28
CA TRP A 184 36.56 1.45 6.55
C TRP A 184 37.41 0.24 6.21
N TRP A 185 38.66 0.51 5.86
CA TRP A 185 39.55 -0.52 5.38
C TRP A 185 40.34 -1.22 6.50
N SER A 186 40.26 -0.70 7.72
CA SER A 186 41.00 -1.25 8.87
C SER A 186 40.26 -2.35 9.60
N ASP A 187 38.93 -2.37 9.58
CA ASP A 187 38.13 -3.36 10.32
C ASP A 187 37.93 -4.69 9.59
N THR A 188 38.08 -4.69 8.26
CA THR A 188 37.84 -5.88 7.44
C THR A 188 39.11 -6.66 7.10
N ASN A 189 40.30 -6.23 7.54
CA ASN A 189 41.58 -6.81 7.09
C ASN A 189 41.67 -6.93 5.56
N ASP A 190 40.87 -6.10 4.84
CA ASP A 190 40.70 -6.23 3.41
C ASP A 190 41.91 -5.70 2.66
N LYS A 191 42.47 -6.57 1.89
CA LYS A 191 43.50 -6.19 0.89
C LYS A 191 42.84 -5.25 -0.14
N PRO A 192 43.65 -4.36 -0.78
CA PRO A 192 43.11 -3.44 -1.80
C PRO A 192 42.30 -4.10 -2.90
N GLU A 193 42.65 -5.33 -3.28
CA GLU A 193 41.87 -6.13 -4.25
C GLU A 193 40.48 -6.51 -3.76
N ASN A 194 40.32 -6.83 -2.46
CA ASN A 194 39.01 -7.13 -1.86
C ASN A 194 38.14 -5.88 -1.81
N VAL A 195 38.73 -4.75 -1.49
CA VAL A 195 38.06 -3.45 -1.53
C VAL A 195 37.54 -3.15 -2.93
N ARG A 196 38.38 -3.32 -3.94
CA ARG A 196 37.98 -3.10 -5.34
C ARG A 196 36.83 -4.03 -5.73
N ALA A 197 36.93 -5.32 -5.38
CA ALA A 197 35.88 -6.30 -5.67
C ALA A 197 34.55 -5.94 -4.97
N HIS A 198 34.61 -5.42 -3.74
CA HIS A 198 33.43 -4.95 -3.02
C HIS A 198 32.77 -3.74 -3.67
N LEU A 199 33.55 -2.76 -4.10
CA LEU A 199 33.05 -1.59 -4.85
C LEU A 199 32.43 -2.01 -6.19
N ASP A 200 33.06 -2.94 -6.92
CA ASP A 200 32.52 -3.48 -8.16
C ASP A 200 31.17 -4.21 -7.93
N HIS A 201 31.09 -4.99 -6.84
CA HIS A 201 29.81 -5.59 -6.41
C HIS A 201 28.73 -4.53 -6.14
N CYS A 202 29.07 -3.47 -5.40
CA CYS A 202 28.14 -2.38 -5.12
C CYS A 202 27.64 -1.70 -6.40
N ILE A 203 28.54 -1.44 -7.36
CA ILE A 203 28.16 -0.86 -8.65
C ILE A 203 27.21 -1.79 -9.39
N GLU A 204 27.50 -3.09 -9.42
CA GLU A 204 26.69 -4.07 -10.16
C GLU A 204 25.29 -4.24 -9.55
N ILE A 205 25.16 -4.30 -8.23
CA ILE A 205 23.86 -4.37 -7.53
C ILE A 205 23.01 -3.12 -7.84
N LEU A 206 23.59 -1.94 -7.74
CA LEU A 206 22.86 -0.70 -8.04
C LEU A 206 22.47 -0.61 -9.52
N ARG A 207 23.35 -1.02 -10.43
CA ARG A 207 23.05 -1.09 -11.88
C ARG A 207 21.85 -2.01 -12.14
N LEU A 208 21.85 -3.22 -11.57
CA LEU A 208 20.75 -4.18 -11.73
C LEU A 208 19.44 -3.62 -11.21
N ASN A 209 19.46 -2.94 -10.06
CA ASN A 209 18.27 -2.33 -9.49
C ASN A 209 17.71 -1.19 -10.35
N LEU A 210 18.57 -0.27 -10.80
CA LEU A 210 18.16 0.83 -11.68
C LEU A 210 17.55 0.31 -12.98
N MET A 211 18.14 -0.73 -13.57
CA MET A 211 17.58 -1.36 -14.77
C MET A 211 16.25 -2.07 -14.48
N CYS A 212 16.12 -2.74 -13.34
CA CYS A 212 14.88 -3.40 -12.92
C CYS A 212 13.74 -2.39 -12.68
N LEU A 213 14.03 -1.26 -12.04
CA LEU A 213 13.07 -0.19 -11.82
C LEU A 213 12.67 0.51 -13.11
N SER A 214 13.61 0.65 -14.08
CA SER A 214 13.38 1.27 -15.38
C SER A 214 12.53 2.53 -15.27
N ASP A 215 12.96 3.50 -14.46
CA ASP A 215 12.22 4.73 -14.25
C ASP A 215 12.02 5.47 -15.58
N VAL A 216 10.75 5.63 -15.97
CA VAL A 216 10.34 6.31 -17.20
C VAL A 216 9.88 7.75 -16.99
N ASN A 217 10.06 8.28 -15.77
CA ASN A 217 9.78 9.69 -15.50
C ASN A 217 10.72 10.56 -16.32
N VAL A 218 10.24 11.74 -16.66
CA VAL A 218 10.98 12.67 -17.52
C VAL A 218 11.45 13.86 -16.72
N PHE A 219 12.62 14.38 -17.07
CA PHE A 219 13.13 15.66 -16.63
C PHE A 219 13.23 16.62 -17.81
N THR A 220 13.26 17.90 -17.53
CA THR A 220 13.30 18.97 -18.54
C THR A 220 14.63 19.71 -18.51
N PHE A 221 14.84 20.61 -19.46
CA PHE A 221 16.06 21.42 -19.52
C PHE A 221 15.69 22.89 -19.49
N HIS A 222 16.31 23.65 -18.60
CA HIS A 222 16.06 25.08 -18.42
C HIS A 222 17.35 25.89 -18.46
N PRO A 223 17.27 27.17 -18.88
CA PRO A 223 18.40 28.10 -18.69
C PRO A 223 18.69 28.26 -17.19
N LYS A 224 19.95 28.28 -16.82
CA LYS A 224 20.37 28.51 -15.43
C LYS A 224 21.12 29.83 -15.33
N GLN A 225 20.74 30.69 -14.39
CA GLN A 225 21.36 31.98 -14.19
C GLN A 225 22.89 31.86 -14.01
N GLY A 226 23.66 32.63 -14.77
CA GLY A 226 25.14 32.63 -14.71
C GLY A 226 25.80 31.44 -15.41
N LYS A 227 25.05 30.63 -16.18
CA LYS A 227 25.61 29.52 -16.97
C LYS A 227 25.08 29.58 -18.40
N GLU A 228 25.93 29.25 -19.36
CA GLU A 228 25.55 29.14 -20.76
C GLU A 228 24.77 27.85 -21.02
N GLY A 229 23.79 27.91 -21.94
CA GLY A 229 23.01 26.77 -22.39
C GLY A 229 21.88 26.36 -21.45
N TYR A 230 21.38 25.14 -21.69
CA TYR A 230 20.27 24.53 -20.96
C TYR A 230 20.80 23.47 -20.03
N TRP A 231 20.28 23.44 -18.82
CA TRP A 231 20.69 22.51 -17.76
C TRP A 231 19.52 21.64 -17.36
N PRO A 232 19.74 20.35 -17.04
CA PRO A 232 18.66 19.45 -16.64
C PRO A 232 18.08 19.88 -15.29
N ASP A 233 16.74 19.81 -15.22
CA ASP A 233 15.97 19.97 -14.00
C ASP A 233 15.44 18.58 -13.58
N TYR A 234 16.00 18.06 -12.49
CA TYR A 234 15.63 16.75 -11.95
C TYR A 234 14.51 16.83 -10.88
N GLU A 235 13.96 18.00 -10.64
CA GLU A 235 12.87 18.21 -9.68
C GLU A 235 11.53 17.78 -10.26
N SER A 236 11.40 16.51 -10.60
CA SER A 236 10.20 15.92 -11.16
C SER A 236 9.42 15.14 -10.11
N GLU A 237 8.15 14.86 -10.42
CA GLU A 237 7.29 14.05 -9.56
C GLU A 237 7.47 12.56 -9.89
N HIS A 238 7.57 11.76 -8.83
CA HIS A 238 7.73 10.31 -8.89
C HIS A 238 6.65 9.61 -8.07
N VAL A 239 6.34 8.37 -8.41
CA VAL A 239 5.53 7.49 -7.58
C VAL A 239 6.48 6.62 -6.76
N CYS A 240 6.61 6.94 -5.49
CA CYS A 240 7.54 6.27 -4.59
C CYS A 240 6.82 5.31 -3.64
N ARG A 241 7.51 4.22 -3.26
CA ARG A 241 7.14 3.48 -2.05
C ARG A 241 7.44 4.34 -0.84
N ASN A 242 6.58 4.29 0.18
CA ASN A 242 6.81 5.00 1.44
C ASN A 242 8.02 4.39 2.16
N PHE A 243 9.18 5.00 1.98
CA PHE A 243 10.44 4.53 2.55
C PHE A 243 10.41 4.54 4.08
N ASP A 244 9.83 5.57 4.69
CA ASP A 244 9.80 5.69 6.15
C ASP A 244 8.99 4.56 6.81
N HIS A 245 7.89 4.12 6.22
CA HIS A 245 7.14 2.96 6.74
C HIS A 245 7.97 1.68 6.70
N VAL A 246 8.70 1.45 5.60
CA VAL A 246 9.58 0.28 5.47
C VAL A 246 10.73 0.36 6.48
N LYS A 247 11.31 1.56 6.65
CA LYS A 247 12.41 1.80 7.60
C LYS A 247 11.96 1.58 9.05
N GLU A 248 10.84 2.14 9.46
CA GLU A 248 10.31 1.96 10.81
C GLU A 248 9.93 0.49 11.09
N TRP A 249 9.36 -0.18 10.10
CA TRP A 249 9.12 -1.62 10.22
C TRP A 249 10.43 -2.40 10.42
N ALA A 250 11.47 -2.11 9.65
CA ALA A 250 12.77 -2.76 9.77
C ALA A 250 13.40 -2.53 11.15
N LYS A 251 13.37 -1.30 11.67
CA LYS A 251 13.81 -0.97 13.04
C LYS A 251 13.05 -1.76 14.10
N LYS A 252 11.73 -1.83 13.98
CA LYS A 252 10.87 -2.53 14.93
C LYS A 252 11.09 -4.04 14.92
N ASN A 253 11.42 -4.62 13.78
CA ASN A 253 11.64 -6.06 13.59
C ASN A 253 13.13 -6.43 13.52
N ALA A 254 14.01 -5.50 13.91
CA ALA A 254 15.44 -5.72 13.95
C ALA A 254 15.78 -6.88 14.90
N MET A 255 16.63 -7.77 14.43
CA MET A 255 17.27 -8.77 15.30
C MET A 255 18.27 -8.07 16.21
N PRO A 256 18.37 -8.44 17.49
CA PRO A 256 19.52 -8.06 18.30
C PRO A 256 20.81 -8.56 17.63
N ASP A 257 21.90 -7.83 17.85
CA ASP A 257 23.22 -8.29 17.43
C ASP A 257 23.46 -9.68 18.05
N VAL A 258 23.47 -10.67 17.19
CA VAL A 258 23.84 -12.05 17.55
C VAL A 258 25.21 -12.26 16.90
N ASP A 259 26.22 -12.47 17.70
CA ASP A 259 27.52 -12.91 17.21
C ASP A 259 27.32 -14.21 16.42
N VAL A 260 27.66 -14.18 15.13
CA VAL A 260 27.53 -15.31 14.19
C VAL A 260 28.92 -15.90 13.95
#